data_14f249a0bfb352ab16050a8f54f3a7a2
#
_entry.id   14f249a0bfb352ab16050a8f54f3a7a2
#
_cell.length_a   1.000
_cell.length_b   1.000
_cell.length_c   1.000
_cell.angle_alpha   90.00
_cell.angle_beta   90.00
_cell.angle_gamma   90.00
#
_symmetry.space_group_name_H-M   'P 1'
#
loop_
_entity.id
_entity.type
_entity.pdbx_description
1 polymer ?
#
loop_
_entity_poly.entity_id
_entity_poly.type
_entity_poly.pdbx_seq_one_letter_code
_entity_poly.pdbx_strand_id
1 'polypeptide(L)'
;MRSRSPEALQAHAGTRTDRAQSLGPFRVGLPALDRFPQKAWSRLVSRHARQLPAELMAYGGPRGHLPLRAAVAAYLRAARDVRCEPSQVLIVGGSQMALQLCAAVLLRANDVACVENPGYPGAWKALAATGGTIRGVPLDGAGLVVRALERRRRARLVYVTPSHQYPLGMAMAASRRLELLEWARRNDAWIVEDDYDSEYRFASRPLGALQGMDGAGRVIYIGTFSKVLFPALRLGYLVVPQPLLARFVDARDALDLFSPTLYQSALTDFIAQGHFARHVRRMRSTYQNRRDALVGAIHRALGHRLEIVNADAGMHLSTWFQPGIDDLAVVRRAADRGLYPIALSTCFVDSDARSGLVLGFGGSTKAQIDRAVDALSRIIDDVVGGRPARASR
;
A
#
# COMPACT_ATOMS: atom_id res chain seq x y z
N MET A 1 26.15 -3.92 10.85
CA MET A 1 24.79 -4.37 10.43
C MET A 1 24.92 -5.01 9.07
N ARG A 2 24.68 -6.31 8.96
CA ARG A 2 24.78 -7.06 7.69
C ARG A 2 23.50 -6.84 6.88
N SER A 3 23.63 -6.42 5.61
CA SER A 3 22.50 -6.41 4.67
C SER A 3 22.04 -7.86 4.46
N ARG A 4 20.75 -8.12 4.53
CA ARG A 4 20.23 -9.42 4.07
C ARG A 4 20.48 -9.53 2.57
N SER A 5 21.02 -10.68 2.13
CA SER A 5 21.17 -11.00 0.71
C SER A 5 19.78 -11.08 0.05
N PRO A 6 19.68 -10.90 -1.29
CA PRO A 6 18.43 -11.09 -2.03
C PRO A 6 17.77 -12.44 -1.75
N GLU A 7 18.55 -13.48 -1.49
CA GLU A 7 18.08 -14.84 -1.14
C GLU A 7 17.43 -14.91 0.24
N ALA A 8 17.94 -14.18 1.24
CA ALA A 8 17.34 -14.08 2.57
C ALA A 8 16.00 -13.31 2.53
N LEU A 9 15.84 -12.35 1.60
CA LEU A 9 14.58 -11.66 1.35
C LEU A 9 13.55 -12.55 0.63
N GLN A 10 14.00 -13.53 -0.15
CA GLN A 10 13.15 -14.52 -0.82
C GLN A 10 12.67 -15.63 0.12
N ALA A 11 13.48 -16.09 1.07
CA ALA A 11 13.15 -17.18 2.00
C ALA A 11 11.95 -16.87 2.92
N HIS A 12 11.60 -15.57 3.13
CA HIS A 12 10.42 -15.16 3.87
C HIS A 12 9.13 -15.16 3.05
N ALA A 13 9.20 -15.56 1.77
CA ALA A 13 8.06 -15.61 0.83
C ALA A 13 7.34 -16.99 0.84
N GLY A 14 7.39 -17.73 1.94
CA GLY A 14 6.67 -19.01 2.07
C GLY A 14 5.24 -18.89 1.58
N THR A 15 4.91 -19.64 0.53
CA THR A 15 3.57 -19.97 0.00
C THR A 15 2.64 -18.76 -0.28
N ARG A 16 3.09 -17.85 -1.14
CA ARG A 16 2.29 -16.72 -1.59
C ARG A 16 1.16 -17.12 -2.55
N THR A 17 1.29 -18.24 -3.24
CA THR A 17 0.36 -18.71 -4.29
C THR A 17 -1.02 -19.07 -3.76
N ASP A 18 -1.12 -19.81 -2.66
CA ASP A 18 -2.42 -20.20 -2.11
C ASP A 18 -3.09 -19.08 -1.29
N ARG A 19 -2.30 -18.22 -0.64
CA ARG A 19 -2.79 -17.06 0.08
C ARG A 19 -3.36 -15.98 -0.85
N ALA A 20 -2.92 -15.90 -2.11
CA ALA A 20 -3.35 -14.86 -3.03
C ALA A 20 -4.85 -14.97 -3.39
N GLN A 21 -5.43 -16.15 -3.37
CA GLN A 21 -6.81 -16.41 -3.81
C GLN A 21 -7.85 -16.40 -2.70
N SER A 22 -7.46 -16.49 -1.42
CA SER A 22 -8.43 -16.59 -0.33
C SER A 22 -9.01 -15.22 0.07
N LEU A 23 -10.32 -15.18 0.29
CA LEU A 23 -11.09 -14.01 0.70
C LEU A 23 -11.38 -13.99 2.23
N GLY A 24 -10.60 -14.71 3.02
CA GLY A 24 -10.82 -14.87 4.46
C GLY A 24 -10.52 -13.62 5.30
N PRO A 25 -10.95 -13.62 6.57
CA PRO A 25 -10.73 -12.53 7.51
C PRO A 25 -9.26 -12.18 7.72
N PHE A 26 -9.02 -10.94 8.14
CA PHE A 26 -7.72 -10.32 8.41
C PHE A 26 -6.83 -10.10 7.19
N ARG A 27 -7.33 -10.35 5.97
CA ARG A 27 -6.56 -10.12 4.76
C ARG A 27 -6.28 -8.63 4.56
N VAL A 28 -5.01 -8.26 4.64
CA VAL A 28 -4.55 -6.87 4.48
C VAL A 28 -4.72 -6.41 3.05
N GLY A 29 -5.27 -5.20 2.89
CA GLY A 29 -5.43 -4.54 1.60
C GLY A 29 -6.57 -5.09 0.72
N LEU A 30 -7.46 -5.94 1.25
CA LEU A 30 -8.67 -6.35 0.58
C LEU A 30 -9.81 -5.36 0.91
N PRO A 31 -10.38 -4.65 -0.08
CA PRO A 31 -11.51 -3.75 0.14
C PRO A 31 -12.82 -4.50 0.34
N ALA A 32 -13.87 -3.76 0.70
CA ALA A 32 -15.23 -4.26 0.86
C ALA A 32 -15.88 -4.60 -0.49
N LEU A 33 -15.49 -5.74 -1.08
CA LEU A 33 -15.98 -6.20 -2.38
C LEU A 33 -17.52 -6.36 -2.39
N ASP A 34 -18.11 -6.73 -1.24
CA ASP A 34 -19.55 -6.82 -1.01
C ASP A 34 -20.29 -5.48 -1.14
N ARG A 35 -19.56 -4.37 -1.07
CA ARG A 35 -20.09 -2.99 -1.15
C ARG A 35 -19.73 -2.28 -2.45
N PHE A 36 -19.00 -2.95 -3.34
CA PHE A 36 -18.64 -2.36 -4.62
C PHE A 36 -19.90 -2.12 -5.48
N PRO A 37 -20.05 -0.96 -6.16
CA PRO A 37 -21.23 -0.63 -6.97
C PRO A 37 -21.21 -1.34 -8.32
N GLN A 38 -21.27 -2.67 -8.30
CA GLN A 38 -21.08 -3.54 -9.46
C GLN A 38 -22.04 -3.21 -10.61
N LYS A 39 -23.32 -2.88 -10.32
CA LYS A 39 -24.31 -2.53 -11.36
C LYS A 39 -23.89 -1.28 -12.16
N ALA A 40 -23.36 -0.26 -11.49
CA ALA A 40 -22.88 0.94 -12.17
C ALA A 40 -21.62 0.64 -12.99
N TRP A 41 -20.68 -0.11 -12.39
CA TRP A 41 -19.45 -0.50 -13.05
C TRP A 41 -19.69 -1.36 -14.29
N SER A 42 -20.48 -2.44 -14.19
CA SER A 42 -20.77 -3.33 -15.31
C SER A 42 -21.46 -2.61 -16.47
N ARG A 43 -22.39 -1.68 -16.16
CA ARG A 43 -23.03 -0.85 -17.19
C ARG A 43 -22.04 0.00 -17.98
N LEU A 44 -21.06 0.62 -17.29
CA LEU A 44 -20.03 1.43 -17.94
C LEU A 44 -19.10 0.57 -18.78
N VAL A 45 -18.63 -0.57 -18.25
CA VAL A 45 -17.78 -1.50 -19.00
C VAL A 45 -18.52 -2.02 -20.24
N SER A 46 -19.77 -2.45 -20.10
CA SER A 46 -20.58 -2.94 -21.22
C SER A 46 -20.82 -1.87 -22.29
N ARG A 47 -21.03 -0.60 -21.88
CA ARG A 47 -21.18 0.51 -22.82
C ARG A 47 -19.91 0.69 -23.67
N HIS A 48 -18.75 0.78 -23.03
CA HIS A 48 -17.48 0.93 -23.73
C HIS A 48 -17.13 -0.29 -24.58
N ALA A 49 -17.44 -1.51 -24.12
CA ALA A 49 -17.18 -2.74 -24.88
C ALA A 49 -18.01 -2.85 -26.16
N ARG A 50 -19.24 -2.32 -26.17
CA ARG A 50 -20.13 -2.31 -27.35
C ARG A 50 -19.74 -1.26 -28.39
N GLN A 51 -19.10 -0.20 -27.98
CA GLN A 51 -18.76 0.97 -28.82
C GLN A 51 -17.30 1.34 -28.64
N LEU A 52 -16.41 0.35 -28.76
CA LEU A 52 -14.97 0.59 -28.64
C LEU A 52 -14.44 1.15 -29.95
N PRO A 53 -13.98 2.42 -29.98
CA PRO A 53 -13.38 3.00 -31.19
C PRO A 53 -12.11 2.25 -31.59
N ALA A 54 -11.82 2.25 -32.91
CA ALA A 54 -10.63 1.57 -33.43
C ALA A 54 -9.32 2.02 -32.77
N GLU A 55 -9.22 3.32 -32.42
CA GLU A 55 -8.08 3.91 -31.73
C GLU A 55 -7.84 3.33 -30.34
N LEU A 56 -8.92 2.86 -29.67
CA LEU A 56 -8.82 2.19 -28.37
C LEU A 56 -8.64 0.67 -28.48
N MET A 57 -8.81 0.09 -29.65
CA MET A 57 -8.48 -1.30 -29.97
C MET A 57 -7.03 -1.45 -30.45
N ALA A 58 -6.43 -0.38 -30.96
CA ALA A 58 -5.04 -0.34 -31.39
C ALA A 58 -4.07 -0.22 -30.19
N TYR A 59 -2.78 -0.14 -30.49
CA TYR A 59 -1.76 0.11 -29.47
C TYR A 59 -1.99 1.44 -28.77
N GLY A 60 -2.07 1.42 -27.44
CA GLY A 60 -2.19 2.62 -26.62
C GLY A 60 -0.84 3.30 -26.36
N GLY A 61 -0.87 4.56 -25.95
CA GLY A 61 0.36 5.23 -25.53
C GLY A 61 0.81 4.81 -24.13
N PRO A 62 2.13 4.80 -23.84
CA PRO A 62 2.70 4.33 -22.57
C PRO A 62 2.25 5.14 -21.35
N ARG A 63 1.80 6.37 -21.53
CA ARG A 63 1.22 7.18 -20.45
C ARG A 63 -0.19 6.78 -20.05
N GLY A 64 -0.89 6.00 -20.87
CA GLY A 64 -2.29 5.64 -20.67
C GLY A 64 -3.28 6.68 -21.21
N HIS A 65 -4.57 6.37 -21.09
CA HIS A 65 -5.69 7.11 -21.65
C HIS A 65 -5.77 8.55 -21.12
N LEU A 66 -5.68 9.55 -22.01
CA LEU A 66 -5.63 10.97 -21.63
C LEU A 66 -6.83 11.42 -20.78
N PRO A 67 -8.08 11.05 -21.10
CA PRO A 67 -9.22 11.39 -20.23
C PRO A 67 -9.09 10.86 -18.80
N LEU A 68 -8.56 9.64 -18.61
CA LEU A 68 -8.32 9.10 -17.27
C LEU A 68 -7.23 9.88 -16.55
N ARG A 69 -6.12 10.22 -17.24
CA ARG A 69 -5.05 11.03 -16.64
C ARG A 69 -5.56 12.40 -16.20
N ALA A 70 -6.43 13.03 -16.99
CA ALA A 70 -7.06 14.29 -16.64
C ALA A 70 -7.99 14.17 -15.42
N ALA A 71 -8.81 13.10 -15.36
CA ALA A 71 -9.68 12.82 -14.23
C ALA A 71 -8.89 12.56 -12.94
N VAL A 72 -7.79 11.80 -13.02
CA VAL A 72 -6.88 11.54 -11.91
C VAL A 72 -6.22 12.82 -11.41
N ALA A 73 -5.68 13.64 -12.31
CA ALA A 73 -5.05 14.92 -11.94
C ALA A 73 -6.04 15.87 -11.25
N ALA A 74 -7.27 15.97 -11.77
CA ALA A 74 -8.32 16.77 -11.14
C ALA A 74 -8.69 16.24 -9.74
N TYR A 75 -8.85 14.94 -9.59
CA TYR A 75 -9.11 14.30 -8.30
C TYR A 75 -7.98 14.57 -7.28
N LEU A 76 -6.73 14.38 -7.68
CA LEU A 76 -5.56 14.55 -6.82
C LEU A 76 -5.40 16.00 -6.33
N ARG A 77 -5.60 16.97 -7.21
CA ARG A 77 -5.58 18.39 -6.84
C ARG A 77 -6.66 18.72 -5.80
N ALA A 78 -7.87 18.22 -6.01
CA ALA A 78 -9.01 18.53 -5.15
C ALA A 78 -9.01 17.78 -3.80
N ALA A 79 -8.51 16.53 -3.78
CA ALA A 79 -8.64 15.65 -2.62
C ALA A 79 -7.34 15.45 -1.83
N ARG A 80 -6.17 15.69 -2.45
CA ARG A 80 -4.86 15.36 -1.90
C ARG A 80 -3.85 16.51 -1.94
N ASP A 81 -4.24 17.67 -2.45
CA ASP A 81 -3.36 18.84 -2.64
C ASP A 81 -2.13 18.55 -3.52
N VAL A 82 -2.16 17.47 -4.33
CA VAL A 82 -1.07 17.10 -5.23
C VAL A 82 -0.98 18.11 -6.36
N ARG A 83 0.21 18.65 -6.60
CA ARG A 83 0.48 19.61 -7.67
C ARG A 83 0.91 18.86 -8.92
N CYS A 84 -0.01 18.67 -9.86
CA CYS A 84 0.29 17.97 -11.11
C CYS A 84 -0.61 18.40 -12.26
N GLU A 85 -0.07 18.27 -13.48
CA GLU A 85 -0.80 18.37 -14.73
C GLU A 85 -1.09 16.95 -15.30
N PRO A 86 -2.12 16.79 -16.14
CA PRO A 86 -2.41 15.51 -16.79
C PRO A 86 -1.23 14.91 -17.57
N SER A 87 -0.32 15.74 -18.06
CA SER A 87 0.91 15.32 -18.74
C SER A 87 1.88 14.55 -17.84
N GLN A 88 1.87 14.82 -16.53
CA GLN A 88 2.73 14.20 -15.52
C GLN A 88 2.15 12.89 -14.96
N VAL A 89 0.89 12.58 -15.27
CA VAL A 89 0.23 11.36 -14.81
C VAL A 89 0.52 10.21 -15.78
N LEU A 90 1.00 9.08 -15.24
CA LEU A 90 1.17 7.81 -15.95
C LEU A 90 0.23 6.76 -15.35
N ILE A 91 -0.59 6.11 -16.18
CA ILE A 91 -1.45 4.99 -15.77
C ILE A 91 -0.62 3.69 -15.84
N VAL A 92 -0.66 2.91 -14.78
CA VAL A 92 0.15 1.69 -14.62
C VAL A 92 -0.69 0.52 -14.08
N GLY A 93 -0.16 -0.69 -14.16
CA GLY A 93 -0.79 -1.94 -13.68
C GLY A 93 -0.83 -2.09 -12.15
N GLY A 94 -0.94 -0.98 -11.41
CA GLY A 94 -0.97 -0.91 -9.94
C GLY A 94 0.37 -0.51 -9.33
N SER A 95 0.38 -0.31 -7.99
CA SER A 95 1.56 0.22 -7.26
C SER A 95 2.82 -0.63 -7.41
N GLN A 96 2.71 -1.95 -7.58
CA GLN A 96 3.89 -2.79 -7.76
C GLN A 96 4.65 -2.47 -9.06
N MET A 97 3.93 -2.22 -10.16
CA MET A 97 4.54 -1.76 -11.42
C MET A 97 5.10 -0.34 -11.27
N ALA A 98 4.40 0.54 -10.57
CA ALA A 98 4.89 1.89 -10.25
C ALA A 98 6.24 1.83 -9.52
N LEU A 99 6.38 0.95 -8.54
CA LEU A 99 7.62 0.74 -7.79
C LEU A 99 8.75 0.18 -8.68
N GLN A 100 8.43 -0.76 -9.57
CA GLN A 100 9.40 -1.30 -10.54
C GLN A 100 9.91 -0.21 -11.50
N LEU A 101 9.00 0.67 -11.99
CA LEU A 101 9.39 1.81 -12.82
C LEU A 101 10.27 2.80 -12.05
N CYS A 102 9.93 3.13 -10.80
CA CYS A 102 10.78 3.96 -9.96
C CYS A 102 12.17 3.34 -9.78
N ALA A 103 12.25 2.03 -9.52
CA ALA A 103 13.51 1.33 -9.40
C ALA A 103 14.33 1.40 -10.70
N ALA A 104 13.73 1.07 -11.84
CA ALA A 104 14.39 1.04 -13.15
C ALA A 104 14.92 2.41 -13.59
N VAL A 105 14.18 3.50 -13.28
CA VAL A 105 14.53 4.85 -13.71
C VAL A 105 15.51 5.54 -12.75
N LEU A 106 15.35 5.30 -11.44
CA LEU A 106 16.04 6.10 -10.41
C LEU A 106 17.26 5.42 -9.81
N LEU A 107 17.36 4.08 -9.88
CA LEU A 107 18.43 3.31 -9.27
C LEU A 107 19.33 2.66 -10.30
N ARG A 108 20.61 2.59 -9.97
CA ARG A 108 21.64 1.78 -10.64
C ARG A 108 22.12 0.69 -9.70
N ALA A 109 22.82 -0.30 -10.22
CA ALA A 109 23.52 -1.27 -9.38
C ALA A 109 24.39 -0.55 -8.34
N ASN A 110 24.33 -1.00 -7.09
CA ASN A 110 25.02 -0.44 -5.92
C ASN A 110 24.49 0.92 -5.39
N ASP A 111 23.46 1.52 -6.00
CA ASP A 111 22.80 2.66 -5.37
C ASP A 111 22.08 2.22 -4.08
N VAL A 112 21.94 3.15 -3.14
CA VAL A 112 21.22 2.89 -1.88
C VAL A 112 19.79 3.41 -2.00
N ALA A 113 18.83 2.51 -1.76
CA ALA A 113 17.42 2.83 -1.57
C ALA A 113 17.07 2.68 -0.08
N CYS A 114 16.59 3.74 0.53
CA CYS A 114 16.11 3.76 1.90
C CYS A 114 14.61 3.46 1.95
N VAL A 115 14.19 2.69 2.94
CA VAL A 115 12.78 2.34 3.16
C VAL A 115 12.45 2.48 4.64
N GLU A 116 11.19 2.72 4.96
CA GLU A 116 10.68 2.69 6.34
C GLU A 116 10.94 1.32 6.97
N ASN A 117 11.29 1.28 8.27
CA ASN A 117 11.53 0.04 9.02
C ASN A 117 10.85 0.09 10.40
N PRO A 118 9.72 -0.66 10.59
CA PRO A 118 9.09 -1.56 9.63
C PRO A 118 8.45 -0.81 8.45
N GLY A 119 8.30 -1.51 7.31
CA GLY A 119 7.77 -0.95 6.09
C GLY A 119 7.13 -1.99 5.16
N TYR A 120 6.74 -1.58 3.96
CA TYR A 120 6.07 -2.43 2.99
C TYR A 120 7.04 -3.41 2.28
N PRO A 121 6.91 -4.76 2.47
CA PRO A 121 7.80 -5.73 1.85
C PRO A 121 7.81 -5.71 0.32
N GLY A 122 6.69 -5.33 -0.31
CA GLY A 122 6.60 -5.21 -1.76
C GLY A 122 7.46 -4.09 -2.33
N ALA A 123 7.68 -3.01 -1.57
CA ALA A 123 8.51 -1.90 -2.00
C ALA A 123 9.98 -2.31 -2.05
N TRP A 124 10.54 -2.82 -0.95
CA TRP A 124 11.96 -3.17 -0.97
C TRP A 124 12.30 -4.33 -1.91
N LYS A 125 11.35 -5.26 -2.16
CA LYS A 125 11.54 -6.31 -3.18
C LYS A 125 11.61 -5.72 -4.58
N ALA A 126 10.76 -4.75 -4.90
CA ALA A 126 10.78 -4.07 -6.20
C ALA A 126 12.06 -3.24 -6.38
N LEU A 127 12.46 -2.50 -5.33
CA LEU A 127 13.66 -1.66 -5.36
C LEU A 127 14.96 -2.50 -5.41
N ALA A 128 14.98 -3.66 -4.76
CA ALA A 128 16.14 -4.56 -4.80
C ALA A 128 16.35 -5.25 -6.15
N ALA A 129 15.30 -5.35 -6.99
CA ALA A 129 15.36 -6.05 -8.28
C ALA A 129 16.35 -5.43 -9.28
N THR A 130 16.75 -4.17 -9.08
CA THR A 130 17.77 -3.47 -9.90
C THR A 130 19.20 -3.67 -9.41
N GLY A 131 19.44 -4.49 -8.39
CA GLY A 131 20.76 -4.65 -7.77
C GLY A 131 21.13 -3.55 -6.78
N GLY A 132 20.18 -2.67 -6.44
CA GLY A 132 20.35 -1.65 -5.41
C GLY A 132 20.40 -2.23 -3.99
N THR A 133 21.10 -1.53 -3.10
CA THR A 133 21.18 -1.89 -1.69
C THR A 133 20.03 -1.30 -0.91
N ILE A 134 19.22 -2.14 -0.27
CA ILE A 134 18.12 -1.69 0.58
C ILE A 134 18.61 -1.40 2.01
N ARG A 135 18.19 -0.26 2.58
CA ARG A 135 18.48 0.14 3.96
C ARG A 135 17.22 0.53 4.69
N GLY A 136 16.96 -0.11 5.82
CA GLY A 136 15.91 0.26 6.74
C GLY A 136 16.22 1.59 7.44
N VAL A 137 15.21 2.44 7.58
CA VAL A 137 15.26 3.68 8.34
C VAL A 137 14.24 3.60 9.46
N PRO A 138 14.63 3.77 10.73
CA PRO A 138 13.73 3.61 11.86
C PRO A 138 12.62 4.67 11.83
N LEU A 139 11.52 4.34 12.51
CA LEU A 139 10.37 5.20 12.74
C LEU A 139 10.32 5.65 14.20
N ASP A 140 9.75 6.81 14.44
CA ASP A 140 9.30 7.28 15.75
C ASP A 140 7.84 7.76 15.67
N GLY A 141 7.30 8.36 16.71
CA GLY A 141 5.92 8.85 16.75
C GLY A 141 5.58 9.92 15.70
N ALA A 142 6.57 10.54 15.06
CA ALA A 142 6.41 11.52 13.99
C ALA A 142 6.63 10.95 12.57
N GLY A 143 6.92 9.66 12.44
CA GLY A 143 7.20 8.97 11.18
C GLY A 143 8.68 8.63 10.98
N LEU A 144 9.15 8.53 9.72
CA LEU A 144 10.53 8.17 9.39
C LEU A 144 11.54 9.16 10.00
N VAL A 145 12.57 8.64 10.67
CA VAL A 145 13.61 9.44 11.36
C VAL A 145 14.62 9.96 10.35
N VAL A 146 14.42 11.20 9.85
CA VAL A 146 15.22 11.78 8.76
C VAL A 146 16.73 11.86 9.09
N ARG A 147 17.09 12.20 10.35
CA ARG A 147 18.49 12.20 10.78
C ARG A 147 19.23 10.87 10.58
N ALA A 148 18.49 9.75 10.53
CA ALA A 148 19.08 8.45 10.24
C ALA A 148 19.45 8.28 8.76
N LEU A 149 18.86 9.06 7.86
CA LEU A 149 19.23 9.12 6.43
C LEU A 149 20.60 9.79 6.23
N GLU A 150 20.97 10.77 7.05
CA GLU A 150 22.25 11.50 6.96
C GLU A 150 23.46 10.57 7.12
N ARG A 151 23.30 9.49 7.87
CA ARG A 151 24.32 8.44 8.04
C ARG A 151 24.40 7.48 6.85
N ARG A 152 23.53 7.63 5.86
CA ARG A 152 23.42 6.75 4.68
C ARG A 152 24.00 7.44 3.45
N ARG A 153 25.35 7.51 3.39
CA ARG A 153 26.03 8.05 2.21
C ARG A 153 25.52 7.38 0.92
N ARG A 154 25.23 8.17 -0.12
CA ARG A 154 24.73 7.76 -1.44
C ARG A 154 23.29 7.23 -1.47
N ALA A 155 22.43 7.58 -0.51
CA ALA A 155 21.01 7.30 -0.65
C ALA A 155 20.44 8.08 -1.85
N ARG A 156 20.04 7.36 -2.90
CA ARG A 156 19.47 7.95 -4.13
C ARG A 156 17.96 8.08 -4.06
N LEU A 157 17.34 7.25 -3.25
CA LEU A 157 15.88 7.16 -3.13
C LEU A 157 15.49 6.82 -1.69
N VAL A 158 14.41 7.45 -1.22
CA VAL A 158 13.68 7.04 -0.03
C VAL A 158 12.23 6.74 -0.37
N TYR A 159 11.74 5.58 0.04
CA TYR A 159 10.35 5.17 -0.09
C TYR A 159 9.63 5.38 1.23
N VAL A 160 8.47 6.08 1.18
CA VAL A 160 7.67 6.41 2.36
C VAL A 160 6.17 6.27 2.09
N THR A 161 5.40 6.02 3.16
CA THR A 161 3.93 5.99 3.18
C THR A 161 3.39 7.05 4.16
N PRO A 162 3.58 8.37 3.88
CA PRO A 162 3.47 9.41 4.89
C PRO A 162 2.05 9.73 5.34
N SER A 163 1.03 9.33 4.56
CA SER A 163 -0.37 9.56 4.90
C SER A 163 -0.93 8.51 5.84
N HIS A 164 -0.45 7.27 5.70
CA HIS A 164 -0.81 6.11 6.52
C HIS A 164 0.34 5.11 6.46
N GLN A 165 1.28 5.23 7.39
CA GLN A 165 2.52 4.45 7.39
C GLN A 165 2.21 2.95 7.42
N TYR A 166 2.75 2.22 6.44
CA TYR A 166 2.62 0.77 6.42
C TYR A 166 3.79 0.10 7.17
N PRO A 167 3.54 -0.77 8.16
CA PRO A 167 2.22 -1.28 8.56
C PRO A 167 1.63 -0.61 9.81
N LEU A 168 2.32 0.34 10.47
CA LEU A 168 1.97 0.81 11.81
C LEU A 168 0.79 1.80 11.86
N GLY A 169 0.36 2.35 10.73
CA GLY A 169 -0.84 3.18 10.64
C GLY A 169 -0.68 4.65 11.05
N MET A 170 0.51 5.08 11.49
CA MET A 170 0.74 6.48 11.86
C MET A 170 0.82 7.38 10.62
N ALA A 171 0.47 8.66 10.79
CA ALA A 171 0.70 9.68 9.77
C ALA A 171 2.02 10.42 10.07
N MET A 172 2.81 10.69 9.04
CA MET A 172 4.03 11.50 9.17
C MET A 172 3.67 12.94 9.52
N ALA A 173 4.27 13.47 10.59
CA ALA A 173 4.06 14.84 11.05
C ALA A 173 4.51 15.87 10.00
N ALA A 174 3.84 17.04 9.95
CA ALA A 174 4.14 18.08 8.97
C ALA A 174 5.60 18.56 9.05
N SER A 175 6.16 18.73 10.24
CA SER A 175 7.57 19.08 10.44
C SER A 175 8.52 18.03 9.84
N ARG A 176 8.19 16.74 10.02
CA ARG A 176 8.98 15.63 9.49
C ARG A 176 8.92 15.55 7.95
N ARG A 177 7.79 15.92 7.36
CA ARG A 177 7.65 16.04 5.90
C ARG A 177 8.56 17.12 5.35
N LEU A 178 8.60 18.30 5.97
CA LEU A 178 9.50 19.38 5.58
C LEU A 178 10.97 19.00 5.73
N GLU A 179 11.33 18.35 6.83
CA GLU A 179 12.68 17.83 7.07
C GLU A 179 13.11 16.84 5.99
N LEU A 180 12.21 15.92 5.59
CA LEU A 180 12.46 14.94 4.54
C LEU A 180 12.63 15.57 3.16
N LEU A 181 11.78 16.54 2.80
CA LEU A 181 11.88 17.29 1.55
C LEU A 181 13.20 18.06 1.47
N GLU A 182 13.61 18.73 2.54
CA GLU A 182 14.87 19.46 2.60
C GLU A 182 16.08 18.51 2.52
N TRP A 183 16.01 17.35 3.19
CA TRP A 183 17.03 16.31 3.06
C TRP A 183 17.17 15.84 1.60
N ALA A 184 16.06 15.56 0.91
CA ALA A 184 16.07 15.10 -0.47
C ALA A 184 16.66 16.15 -1.42
N ARG A 185 16.33 17.43 -1.22
CA ARG A 185 16.87 18.55 -1.98
C ARG A 185 18.39 18.67 -1.82
N ARG A 186 18.89 18.64 -0.56
CA ARG A 186 20.32 18.77 -0.25
C ARG A 186 21.18 17.60 -0.76
N ASN A 187 20.61 16.39 -0.84
CA ASN A 187 21.33 15.18 -1.19
C ASN A 187 21.11 14.73 -2.65
N ASP A 188 20.44 15.52 -3.48
CA ASP A 188 20.05 15.15 -4.85
C ASP A 188 19.34 13.79 -4.90
N ALA A 189 18.53 13.50 -3.88
CA ALA A 189 17.81 12.24 -3.72
C ALA A 189 16.34 12.37 -4.15
N TRP A 190 15.71 11.24 -4.45
CA TRP A 190 14.30 11.15 -4.79
C TRP A 190 13.48 10.62 -3.62
N ILE A 191 12.25 11.09 -3.49
CA ILE A 191 11.25 10.53 -2.58
C ILE A 191 10.21 9.81 -3.43
N VAL A 192 9.91 8.58 -3.08
CA VAL A 192 8.73 7.84 -3.60
C VAL A 192 7.69 7.81 -2.51
N GLU A 193 6.64 8.62 -2.69
CA GLU A 193 5.47 8.67 -1.81
C GLU A 193 4.43 7.67 -2.32
N ASP A 194 4.13 6.63 -1.54
CA ASP A 194 3.06 5.67 -1.84
C ASP A 194 1.82 5.97 -0.99
N ASP A 195 0.78 6.41 -1.66
CA ASP A 195 -0.50 6.80 -1.06
C ASP A 195 -1.59 5.79 -1.43
N TYR A 196 -1.68 4.72 -0.65
CA TYR A 196 -2.45 3.53 -1.02
C TYR A 196 -3.89 3.49 -0.47
N ASP A 197 -4.21 4.21 0.64
CA ASP A 197 -5.55 4.17 1.27
C ASP A 197 -5.91 5.44 2.08
N SER A 198 -5.30 6.56 1.78
CA SER A 198 -5.47 7.84 2.48
C SER A 198 -6.90 8.42 2.41
N GLU A 199 -7.75 7.91 1.53
CA GLU A 199 -9.17 8.24 1.48
C GLU A 199 -9.91 7.87 2.78
N TYR A 200 -9.35 6.96 3.57
CA TYR A 200 -10.00 6.35 4.74
C TYR A 200 -9.38 6.82 6.05
N ARG A 201 -9.60 8.10 6.38
CA ARG A 201 -9.30 8.66 7.71
C ARG A 201 -10.58 8.83 8.50
N PHE A 202 -10.56 8.43 9.78
CA PHE A 202 -11.74 8.40 10.64
C PHE A 202 -11.78 9.55 11.63
N ALA A 203 -10.65 9.90 12.24
CA ALA A 203 -10.57 10.87 13.33
C ALA A 203 -10.24 12.31 12.91
N SER A 204 -9.79 12.55 11.66
CA SER A 204 -9.34 13.87 11.21
C SER A 204 -9.59 14.10 9.72
N ARG A 205 -9.45 15.37 9.27
CA ARG A 205 -9.47 15.70 7.84
C ARG A 205 -8.33 14.97 7.11
N PRO A 206 -8.51 14.62 5.82
CA PRO A 206 -7.41 14.11 5.00
C PRO A 206 -6.22 15.08 5.06
N LEU A 207 -5.03 14.53 5.25
CA LEU A 207 -3.80 15.32 5.14
C LEU A 207 -3.46 15.48 3.65
N GLY A 208 -2.97 16.63 3.24
CA GLY A 208 -2.39 16.83 1.92
C GLY A 208 -1.24 15.85 1.69
N ALA A 209 -0.95 15.53 0.45
CA ALA A 209 0.19 14.70 0.09
C ALA A 209 1.52 15.41 0.39
N LEU A 210 2.59 14.64 0.62
CA LEU A 210 3.95 15.16 0.73
C LEU A 210 4.35 15.87 -0.57
N GLN A 211 3.95 15.32 -1.73
CA GLN A 211 4.18 15.89 -3.06
C GLN A 211 3.64 17.32 -3.19
N GLY A 212 2.48 17.62 -2.61
CA GLY A 212 1.91 18.98 -2.65
C GLY A 212 2.75 20.03 -1.90
N MET A 213 3.60 19.61 -0.97
CA MET A 213 4.54 20.46 -0.23
C MET A 213 5.90 20.60 -0.93
N ASP A 214 6.16 19.78 -1.97
CA ASP A 214 7.46 19.71 -2.65
C ASP A 214 7.65 20.90 -3.60
N GLY A 215 8.48 21.85 -3.20
CA GLY A 215 8.90 22.99 -4.04
C GLY A 215 10.09 22.68 -4.96
N ALA A 216 10.79 21.55 -4.74
CA ALA A 216 12.01 21.20 -5.46
C ALA A 216 11.81 20.15 -6.56
N GLY A 217 10.61 19.60 -6.72
CA GLY A 217 10.28 18.59 -7.72
C GLY A 217 11.02 17.26 -7.48
N ARG A 218 11.16 16.82 -6.21
CA ARG A 218 11.87 15.61 -5.82
C ARG A 218 10.96 14.44 -5.44
N VAL A 219 9.64 14.63 -5.45
CA VAL A 219 8.68 13.60 -5.05
C VAL A 219 8.02 12.98 -6.28
N ILE A 220 8.12 11.66 -6.39
CA ILE A 220 7.29 10.84 -7.26
C ILE A 220 6.14 10.31 -6.40
N TYR A 221 4.90 10.61 -6.80
CA TYR A 221 3.71 10.16 -6.09
C TYR A 221 3.13 8.91 -6.75
N ILE A 222 2.80 7.90 -5.95
CA ILE A 222 2.13 6.67 -6.37
C ILE A 222 0.74 6.62 -5.77
N GLY A 223 -0.27 6.33 -6.60
CA GLY A 223 -1.62 6.04 -6.14
C GLY A 223 -2.19 4.79 -6.79
N THR A 224 -3.22 4.21 -6.17
CA THR A 224 -3.80 2.96 -6.65
C THR A 224 -5.32 2.94 -6.53
N PHE A 225 -5.98 2.36 -7.52
CA PHE A 225 -7.41 2.05 -7.44
C PHE A 225 -7.71 0.69 -6.79
N SER A 226 -6.68 -0.13 -6.56
CA SER A 226 -6.84 -1.48 -6.01
C SER A 226 -7.43 -1.51 -4.59
N LYS A 227 -7.18 -0.47 -3.79
CA LYS A 227 -7.66 -0.37 -2.40
C LYS A 227 -9.01 0.36 -2.32
N VAL A 228 -9.24 1.26 -3.27
CA VAL A 228 -10.47 2.06 -3.32
C VAL A 228 -11.59 1.30 -4.03
N LEU A 229 -11.30 0.58 -5.11
CA LEU A 229 -12.26 -0.18 -5.90
C LEU A 229 -12.12 -1.69 -5.67
N PHE A 230 -11.26 -2.35 -6.43
CA PHE A 230 -10.95 -3.77 -6.27
C PHE A 230 -9.58 -4.13 -6.87
N PRO A 231 -8.84 -5.11 -6.28
CA PRO A 231 -7.48 -5.40 -6.68
C PRO A 231 -7.34 -5.93 -8.12
N ALA A 232 -8.34 -6.69 -8.62
CA ALA A 232 -8.33 -7.27 -9.96
C ALA A 232 -8.48 -6.23 -11.09
N LEU A 233 -8.84 -4.98 -10.78
CA LEU A 233 -8.86 -3.88 -11.75
C LEU A 233 -7.47 -3.60 -12.33
N ARG A 234 -6.41 -3.83 -11.54
CA ARG A 234 -5.01 -3.65 -11.95
C ARG A 234 -4.71 -2.29 -12.55
N LEU A 235 -5.30 -1.23 -12.01
CA LEU A 235 -5.00 0.15 -12.36
C LEU A 235 -4.46 0.91 -11.16
N GLY A 236 -3.41 1.68 -11.40
CA GLY A 236 -2.80 2.65 -10.52
C GLY A 236 -2.22 3.77 -11.36
N TYR A 237 -1.56 4.70 -10.71
CA TYR A 237 -0.96 5.84 -11.39
C TYR A 237 0.27 6.35 -10.65
N LEU A 238 1.14 7.00 -11.42
CA LEU A 238 2.27 7.79 -10.97
C LEU A 238 2.03 9.26 -11.30
N VAL A 239 2.45 10.17 -10.42
CA VAL A 239 2.72 11.56 -10.76
C VAL A 239 4.22 11.75 -10.77
N VAL A 240 4.76 12.05 -11.94
CA VAL A 240 6.21 12.12 -12.17
C VAL A 240 6.64 13.57 -12.35
N PRO A 241 7.71 14.03 -11.68
CA PRO A 241 8.31 15.34 -11.93
C PRO A 241 8.68 15.52 -13.40
N GLN A 242 8.42 16.70 -13.94
CA GLN A 242 8.62 17.00 -15.37
C GLN A 242 10.00 16.60 -15.92
N PRO A 243 11.13 16.81 -15.21
CA PRO A 243 12.45 16.41 -15.70
C PRO A 243 12.65 14.91 -15.88
N LEU A 244 11.87 14.09 -15.18
CA LEU A 244 11.94 12.61 -15.27
C LEU A 244 10.95 12.01 -16.26
N LEU A 245 9.99 12.80 -16.74
CA LEU A 245 8.83 12.28 -17.46
C LEU A 245 9.21 11.44 -18.69
N ALA A 246 10.12 11.91 -19.53
CA ALA A 246 10.58 11.16 -20.69
C ALA A 246 11.16 9.80 -20.32
N ARG A 247 12.04 9.75 -19.33
CA ARG A 247 12.66 8.51 -18.86
C ARG A 247 11.64 7.51 -18.31
N PHE A 248 10.61 7.99 -17.60
CA PHE A 248 9.53 7.12 -17.11
C PHE A 248 8.65 6.60 -18.23
N VAL A 249 8.39 7.42 -19.26
CA VAL A 249 7.64 7.02 -20.45
C VAL A 249 8.40 5.94 -21.22
N ASP A 250 9.70 6.14 -21.47
CA ASP A 250 10.55 5.16 -22.18
C ASP A 250 10.65 3.85 -21.40
N ALA A 251 10.85 3.92 -20.08
CA ALA A 251 10.90 2.73 -19.22
C ALA A 251 9.54 2.00 -19.19
N ARG A 252 8.43 2.74 -19.23
CA ARG A 252 7.09 2.17 -19.29
C ARG A 252 6.83 1.47 -20.61
N ASP A 253 7.22 2.08 -21.72
CA ASP A 253 7.12 1.50 -23.05
C ASP A 253 7.90 0.19 -23.15
N ALA A 254 9.12 0.19 -22.65
CA ALA A 254 9.99 -1.01 -22.66
C ALA A 254 9.48 -2.14 -21.72
N LEU A 255 8.72 -1.81 -20.66
CA LEU A 255 8.29 -2.80 -19.67
C LEU A 255 7.06 -3.60 -20.11
N ASP A 256 5.97 -2.93 -20.53
CA ASP A 256 4.72 -3.57 -20.93
C ASP A 256 3.84 -2.68 -21.82
N LEU A 257 4.44 -1.75 -22.55
CA LEU A 257 3.81 -0.83 -23.49
C LEU A 257 2.74 0.06 -22.83
N PHE A 258 1.55 -0.49 -22.54
CA PHE A 258 0.42 0.27 -21.98
C PHE A 258 -0.53 -0.64 -21.17
N SER A 259 -1.36 -0.03 -20.32
CA SER A 259 -2.43 -0.73 -19.60
C SER A 259 -3.70 -0.85 -20.47
N PRO A 260 -4.52 -1.93 -20.30
CA PRO A 260 -5.75 -2.14 -21.08
C PRO A 260 -6.66 -0.89 -21.11
N THR A 261 -7.05 -0.46 -22.31
CA THR A 261 -7.76 0.81 -22.55
C THR A 261 -9.22 0.77 -22.13
N LEU A 262 -9.90 -0.37 -22.31
CA LEU A 262 -11.32 -0.55 -21.97
C LEU A 262 -11.63 -0.15 -20.51
N TYR A 263 -10.85 -0.66 -19.56
CA TYR A 263 -11.07 -0.35 -18.15
C TYR A 263 -10.68 1.08 -17.80
N GLN A 264 -9.72 1.66 -18.52
CA GLN A 264 -9.37 3.07 -18.35
C GLN A 264 -10.54 3.98 -18.78
N SER A 265 -11.21 3.68 -19.87
CA SER A 265 -12.39 4.42 -20.35
C SER A 265 -13.57 4.30 -19.38
N ALA A 266 -13.86 3.07 -18.92
CA ALA A 266 -14.93 2.83 -17.93
C ALA A 266 -14.64 3.55 -16.61
N LEU A 267 -13.39 3.57 -16.15
CA LEU A 267 -12.97 4.26 -14.93
C LEU A 267 -13.05 5.78 -15.07
N THR A 268 -12.73 6.32 -16.24
CA THR A 268 -12.91 7.74 -16.53
C THR A 268 -14.35 8.18 -16.27
N ASP A 269 -15.30 7.45 -16.87
CA ASP A 269 -16.71 7.74 -16.69
C ASP A 269 -17.21 7.49 -15.26
N PHE A 270 -16.67 6.48 -14.60
CA PHE A 270 -17.00 6.19 -13.20
C PHE A 270 -16.59 7.34 -12.28
N ILE A 271 -15.46 7.99 -12.55
CA ILE A 271 -15.00 9.19 -11.84
C ILE A 271 -15.87 10.39 -12.24
N ALA A 272 -16.01 10.67 -13.53
CA ALA A 272 -16.70 11.84 -14.07
C ALA A 272 -18.20 11.89 -13.68
N GLN A 273 -18.87 10.74 -13.61
CA GLN A 273 -20.27 10.63 -13.20
C GLN A 273 -20.44 10.64 -11.65
N GLY A 274 -19.36 10.86 -10.90
CA GLY A 274 -19.36 10.94 -9.44
C GLY A 274 -19.60 9.60 -8.71
N HIS A 275 -19.55 8.48 -9.43
CA HIS A 275 -19.66 7.14 -8.79
C HIS A 275 -18.50 6.87 -7.86
N PHE A 276 -17.29 7.27 -8.24
CA PHE A 276 -16.08 7.16 -7.45
C PHE A 276 -16.21 7.91 -6.11
N ALA A 277 -16.55 9.18 -6.15
CA ALA A 277 -16.68 10.00 -4.94
C ALA A 277 -17.77 9.49 -3.99
N ARG A 278 -18.91 9.04 -4.54
CA ARG A 278 -19.99 8.41 -3.74
C ARG A 278 -19.53 7.10 -3.10
N HIS A 279 -18.76 6.30 -3.83
CA HIS A 279 -18.21 5.06 -3.31
C HIS A 279 -17.23 5.30 -2.17
N VAL A 280 -16.23 6.18 -2.33
CA VAL A 280 -15.26 6.56 -1.29
C VAL A 280 -15.98 7.01 -0.01
N ARG A 281 -16.98 7.90 -0.13
CA ARG A 281 -17.74 8.40 1.01
C ARG A 281 -18.43 7.27 1.77
N ARG A 282 -19.10 6.35 1.04
CA ARG A 282 -19.76 5.19 1.64
C ARG A 282 -18.78 4.24 2.31
N MET A 283 -17.61 4.01 1.69
CA MET A 283 -16.58 3.12 2.23
C MET A 283 -15.94 3.67 3.49
N ARG A 284 -15.79 4.99 3.62
CA ARG A 284 -15.29 5.61 4.86
C ARG A 284 -16.12 5.20 6.07
N SER A 285 -17.44 5.35 6.02
CA SER A 285 -18.33 4.91 7.11
C SER A 285 -18.32 3.38 7.30
N THR A 286 -18.26 2.62 6.21
CA THR A 286 -18.18 1.15 6.28
C THR A 286 -16.92 0.68 7.00
N TYR A 287 -15.76 1.26 6.66
CA TYR A 287 -14.49 0.89 7.27
C TYR A 287 -14.36 1.39 8.71
N GLN A 288 -14.91 2.56 9.02
CA GLN A 288 -15.00 3.03 10.41
C GLN A 288 -15.75 2.01 11.28
N ASN A 289 -16.93 1.55 10.85
CA ASN A 289 -17.71 0.56 11.58
C ASN A 289 -17.00 -0.80 11.73
N ARG A 290 -16.29 -1.24 10.67
CA ARG A 290 -15.51 -2.49 10.70
C ARG A 290 -14.28 -2.37 11.61
N ARG A 291 -13.61 -1.22 11.57
CA ARG A 291 -12.51 -0.89 12.49
C ARG A 291 -12.97 -0.92 13.95
N ASP A 292 -14.08 -0.26 14.26
CA ASP A 292 -14.63 -0.21 15.62
C ASP A 292 -15.01 -1.60 16.13
N ALA A 293 -15.58 -2.44 15.26
CA ALA A 293 -15.87 -3.84 15.57
C ALA A 293 -14.59 -4.63 15.88
N LEU A 294 -13.53 -4.48 15.06
CA LEU A 294 -12.26 -5.16 15.28
C LEU A 294 -11.57 -4.70 16.56
N VAL A 295 -11.48 -3.39 16.78
CA VAL A 295 -10.90 -2.81 18.00
C VAL A 295 -11.63 -3.32 19.24
N GLY A 296 -12.98 -3.25 19.25
CA GLY A 296 -13.79 -3.75 20.36
C GLY A 296 -13.64 -5.26 20.61
N ALA A 297 -13.57 -6.08 19.55
CA ALA A 297 -13.37 -7.51 19.69
C ALA A 297 -11.96 -7.85 20.24
N ILE A 298 -10.91 -7.16 19.75
CA ILE A 298 -9.54 -7.32 20.27
C ILE A 298 -9.48 -6.97 21.76
N HIS A 299 -10.03 -5.84 22.18
CA HIS A 299 -10.03 -5.44 23.60
C HIS A 299 -10.70 -6.48 24.48
N ARG A 300 -11.83 -7.06 24.05
CA ARG A 300 -12.54 -8.09 24.83
C ARG A 300 -11.79 -9.42 24.93
N ALA A 301 -11.23 -9.89 23.80
CA ALA A 301 -10.72 -11.26 23.72
C ALA A 301 -9.18 -11.37 23.82
N LEU A 302 -8.45 -10.31 23.50
CA LEU A 302 -7.00 -10.35 23.28
C LEU A 302 -6.23 -9.23 23.97
N GLY A 303 -6.89 -8.30 24.69
CA GLY A 303 -6.25 -7.14 25.29
C GLY A 303 -5.12 -7.47 26.29
N HIS A 304 -5.12 -8.69 26.83
CA HIS A 304 -4.05 -9.18 27.71
C HIS A 304 -2.86 -9.83 26.92
N ARG A 305 -2.97 -10.04 25.61
CA ARG A 305 -1.97 -10.70 24.76
C ARG A 305 -1.32 -9.76 23.75
N LEU A 306 -2.04 -8.73 23.35
CA LEU A 306 -1.56 -7.80 22.34
C LEU A 306 -2.06 -6.37 22.58
N GLU A 307 -1.30 -5.41 22.07
CA GLU A 307 -1.56 -3.98 22.11
C GLU A 307 -1.81 -3.46 20.70
N ILE A 308 -2.87 -2.67 20.50
CA ILE A 308 -3.14 -2.00 19.23
C ILE A 308 -2.21 -0.79 19.09
N VAL A 309 -1.50 -0.69 17.96
CA VAL A 309 -0.53 0.39 17.73
C VAL A 309 -1.22 1.67 17.30
N ASN A 310 -2.07 1.59 16.28
CA ASN A 310 -2.86 2.70 15.74
C ASN A 310 -4.04 2.14 14.95
N ALA A 311 -5.17 2.86 14.94
CA ALA A 311 -6.38 2.50 14.23
C ALA A 311 -7.13 3.71 13.65
N ASP A 312 -6.48 4.86 13.43
CA ASP A 312 -7.13 6.12 13.05
C ASP A 312 -7.43 6.25 11.55
N ALA A 313 -6.86 5.37 10.75
CA ALA A 313 -6.99 5.43 9.29
C ALA A 313 -6.88 4.04 8.63
N GLY A 314 -7.14 4.00 7.32
CA GLY A 314 -6.88 2.86 6.45
C GLY A 314 -7.85 1.71 6.55
N MET A 315 -7.41 0.54 6.10
CA MET A 315 -8.21 -0.70 6.03
C MET A 315 -7.59 -1.85 6.84
N HIS A 316 -6.56 -1.57 7.64
CA HIS A 316 -5.92 -2.50 8.56
C HIS A 316 -5.49 -1.77 9.82
N LEU A 317 -5.23 -2.52 10.87
CA LEU A 317 -4.52 -2.06 12.05
C LEU A 317 -3.37 -3.02 12.37
N SER A 318 -2.39 -2.51 13.11
CA SER A 318 -1.27 -3.30 13.60
C SER A 318 -1.33 -3.46 15.11
N THR A 319 -0.79 -4.58 15.57
CA THR A 319 -0.71 -4.90 17.00
C THR A 319 0.70 -5.35 17.36
N TRP A 320 1.15 -5.07 18.59
CA TRP A 320 2.31 -5.69 19.19
C TRP A 320 1.88 -6.84 20.08
N PHE A 321 2.57 -7.95 19.99
CA PHE A 321 2.41 -9.02 20.98
C PHE A 321 3.14 -8.70 22.28
N GLN A 322 2.65 -9.27 23.38
CA GLN A 322 3.44 -9.40 24.60
C GLN A 322 4.70 -10.26 24.32
N PRO A 323 5.81 -10.05 25.05
CA PRO A 323 7.04 -10.81 24.86
C PRO A 323 6.82 -12.33 24.89
N GLY A 324 7.54 -13.05 24.02
CA GLY A 324 7.51 -14.51 23.97
C GLY A 324 6.49 -15.13 23.02
N ILE A 325 5.68 -14.35 22.29
CA ILE A 325 4.73 -14.88 21.30
C ILE A 325 5.36 -14.81 19.90
N ASP A 326 5.46 -15.95 19.23
CA ASP A 326 5.96 -16.08 17.84
C ASP A 326 4.83 -15.77 16.85
N ASP A 327 4.89 -14.61 16.20
CA ASP A 327 3.89 -14.17 15.22
C ASP A 327 3.88 -15.03 13.95
N LEU A 328 5.00 -15.59 13.55
CA LEU A 328 5.07 -16.51 12.42
C LEU A 328 4.34 -17.81 12.72
N ALA A 329 4.48 -18.35 13.94
CA ALA A 329 3.73 -19.54 14.37
C ALA A 329 2.23 -19.27 14.41
N VAL A 330 1.81 -18.10 14.93
CA VAL A 330 0.41 -17.67 14.94
C VAL A 330 -0.15 -17.58 13.52
N VAL A 331 0.55 -16.91 12.60
CA VAL A 331 0.11 -16.74 11.20
C VAL A 331 0.01 -18.05 10.46
N ARG A 332 0.93 -19.00 10.68
CA ARG A 332 0.83 -20.34 10.08
C ARG A 332 -0.44 -21.05 10.54
N ARG A 333 -0.69 -21.15 11.85
CA ARG A 333 -1.90 -21.79 12.39
C ARG A 333 -3.20 -21.05 12.04
N ALA A 334 -3.14 -19.74 11.88
CA ALA A 334 -4.27 -18.94 11.43
C ALA A 334 -4.68 -19.29 9.99
N ALA A 335 -3.69 -19.49 9.11
CA ALA A 335 -3.93 -19.89 7.73
C ALA A 335 -4.65 -21.24 7.61
N ASP A 336 -4.31 -22.23 8.46
CA ASP A 336 -4.97 -23.54 8.53
C ASP A 336 -6.45 -23.43 8.94
N ARG A 337 -6.85 -22.31 9.55
CA ARG A 337 -8.24 -22.00 9.95
C ARG A 337 -8.90 -20.94 9.06
N GLY A 338 -8.32 -20.63 7.89
CA GLY A 338 -8.86 -19.67 6.94
C GLY A 338 -8.75 -18.21 7.37
N LEU A 339 -7.84 -17.88 8.32
CA LEU A 339 -7.55 -16.51 8.75
C LEU A 339 -6.21 -16.06 8.16
N TYR A 340 -6.13 -14.84 7.65
CA TYR A 340 -4.98 -14.38 6.87
C TYR A 340 -4.34 -13.08 7.40
N PRO A 341 -3.96 -13.00 8.69
CA PRO A 341 -3.16 -11.89 9.20
C PRO A 341 -1.74 -11.93 8.59
N ILE A 342 -1.03 -10.82 8.68
CA ILE A 342 0.40 -10.77 8.35
C ILE A 342 1.20 -10.72 9.65
N ALA A 343 2.26 -11.53 9.76
CA ALA A 343 3.22 -11.42 10.85
C ALA A 343 3.98 -10.10 10.73
N LEU A 344 3.87 -9.25 11.75
CA LEU A 344 4.46 -7.91 11.72
C LEU A 344 5.99 -7.96 11.64
N SER A 345 6.61 -8.99 12.21
CA SER A 345 8.06 -9.24 12.11
C SER A 345 8.55 -9.33 10.65
N THR A 346 7.68 -9.74 9.71
CA THR A 346 8.03 -9.83 8.27
C THR A 346 8.09 -8.46 7.58
N CYS A 347 7.62 -7.41 8.24
CA CYS A 347 7.67 -6.03 7.74
C CYS A 347 8.99 -5.32 8.11
N PHE A 348 9.90 -5.97 8.81
CA PHE A 348 11.21 -5.43 9.15
C PHE A 348 12.26 -5.85 8.12
N VAL A 349 13.08 -4.91 7.71
CA VAL A 349 14.23 -5.16 6.81
C VAL A 349 15.40 -5.72 7.60
N ASP A 350 15.59 -5.23 8.83
CA ASP A 350 16.68 -5.58 9.73
C ASP A 350 16.28 -6.67 10.74
N SER A 351 17.27 -7.17 11.52
CA SER A 351 17.08 -8.28 12.47
C SER A 351 16.30 -7.93 13.75
N ASP A 352 16.14 -6.63 14.05
CA ASP A 352 15.50 -6.16 15.30
C ASP A 352 13.96 -6.15 15.18
N ALA A 353 13.40 -7.22 14.60
CA ALA A 353 11.99 -7.36 14.37
C ALA A 353 11.23 -7.57 15.68
N ARG A 354 10.18 -6.77 15.90
CA ARG A 354 9.24 -6.94 16.99
C ARG A 354 8.04 -7.76 16.52
N SER A 355 7.64 -8.73 17.34
CA SER A 355 6.52 -9.64 17.06
C SER A 355 5.17 -8.95 17.20
N GLY A 356 4.23 -9.27 16.30
CA GLY A 356 2.89 -8.71 16.27
C GLY A 356 2.10 -9.12 15.03
N LEU A 357 0.93 -8.54 14.82
CA LEU A 357 0.08 -8.85 13.67
C LEU A 357 -0.35 -7.57 12.94
N VAL A 358 -0.48 -7.69 11.63
CA VAL A 358 -1.19 -6.73 10.79
C VAL A 358 -2.52 -7.35 10.39
N LEU A 359 -3.63 -6.73 10.79
CA LEU A 359 -4.99 -7.25 10.68
C LEU A 359 -5.82 -6.39 9.72
N GLY A 360 -6.10 -6.89 8.51
CA GLY A 360 -7.00 -6.25 7.57
C GLY A 360 -8.47 -6.43 7.98
N PHE A 361 -9.24 -5.35 7.95
CA PHE A 361 -10.68 -5.38 8.25
C PHE A 361 -11.56 -4.97 7.06
N GLY A 362 -10.95 -4.44 6.00
CA GLY A 362 -11.68 -3.93 4.85
C GLY A 362 -12.56 -4.97 4.15
N GLY A 363 -12.13 -6.23 4.06
CA GLY A 363 -12.83 -7.31 3.36
C GLY A 363 -13.83 -8.11 4.19
N SER A 364 -14.01 -7.82 5.50
CA SER A 364 -14.80 -8.66 6.40
C SER A 364 -16.00 -7.92 6.99
N THR A 365 -17.13 -8.57 7.13
CA THR A 365 -18.29 -8.05 7.87
C THR A 365 -18.04 -8.07 9.38
N LYS A 366 -18.83 -7.30 10.16
CA LYS A 366 -18.71 -7.29 11.63
C LYS A 366 -18.81 -8.70 12.23
N ALA A 367 -19.80 -9.49 11.81
CA ALA A 367 -19.95 -10.87 12.31
C ALA A 367 -18.78 -11.81 11.94
N GLN A 368 -18.14 -11.59 10.79
CA GLN A 368 -16.92 -12.31 10.43
C GLN A 368 -15.74 -11.88 11.30
N ILE A 369 -15.62 -10.57 11.60
CA ILE A 369 -14.57 -10.02 12.47
C ILE A 369 -14.68 -10.62 13.88
N ASP A 370 -15.87 -10.60 14.51
CA ASP A 370 -16.06 -11.13 15.86
C ASP A 370 -15.66 -12.62 15.93
N ARG A 371 -16.18 -13.48 15.03
CA ARG A 371 -15.78 -14.90 14.96
C ARG A 371 -14.30 -15.11 14.69
N ALA A 372 -13.69 -14.28 13.86
CA ALA A 372 -12.29 -14.39 13.52
C ALA A 372 -11.38 -14.02 14.70
N VAL A 373 -11.74 -13.01 15.50
CA VAL A 373 -11.00 -12.65 16.72
C VAL A 373 -11.10 -13.74 17.76
N ASP A 374 -12.28 -14.36 17.96
CA ASP A 374 -12.42 -15.50 18.88
C ASP A 374 -11.59 -16.71 18.45
N ALA A 375 -11.51 -16.98 17.15
CA ALA A 375 -10.66 -18.03 16.61
C ALA A 375 -9.16 -17.71 16.77
N LEU A 376 -8.79 -16.45 16.53
CA LEU A 376 -7.43 -15.96 16.69
C LEU A 376 -6.96 -16.05 18.16
N SER A 377 -7.84 -15.74 19.12
CA SER A 377 -7.55 -15.87 20.55
C SER A 377 -7.14 -17.32 20.90
N ARG A 378 -7.94 -18.30 20.48
CA ARG A 378 -7.63 -19.72 20.69
C ARG A 378 -6.32 -20.16 20.03
N ILE A 379 -6.03 -19.61 18.82
CA ILE A 379 -4.77 -19.92 18.14
C ILE A 379 -3.57 -19.39 18.93
N ILE A 380 -3.67 -18.16 19.46
CA ILE A 380 -2.60 -17.55 20.26
C ILE A 380 -2.40 -18.34 21.54
N ASP A 381 -3.46 -18.76 22.23
CA ASP A 381 -3.38 -19.60 23.44
C ASP A 381 -2.74 -20.96 23.13
N ASP A 382 -3.07 -21.60 22.00
CA ASP A 382 -2.44 -22.84 21.55
C ASP A 382 -0.93 -22.66 21.24
N VAL A 383 -0.53 -21.50 20.71
CA VAL A 383 0.90 -21.19 20.45
C VAL A 383 1.65 -20.96 21.76
N VAL A 384 1.08 -20.20 22.69
CA VAL A 384 1.68 -19.91 24.01
C VAL A 384 1.74 -21.17 24.87
N GLY A 385 0.71 -22.01 24.83
CA GLY A 385 0.64 -23.26 25.57
C GLY A 385 1.48 -24.44 25.00
N GLY A 386 2.23 -24.19 23.92
CA GLY A 386 3.11 -25.22 23.30
C GLY A 386 2.36 -26.41 22.66
N ARG A 387 1.05 -26.34 22.43
CA ARG A 387 0.26 -27.42 21.82
C ARG A 387 0.62 -27.63 20.34
N PRO A 388 0.94 -28.83 19.86
CA PRO A 388 1.19 -29.09 18.45
C PRO A 388 -0.06 -28.78 17.60
N ALA A 389 0.15 -28.35 16.35
CA ALA A 389 -0.93 -28.13 15.40
C ALA A 389 -1.70 -29.46 15.22
N ARG A 390 -3.03 -29.48 15.42
CA ARG A 390 -3.85 -30.63 15.06
C ARG A 390 -3.83 -30.75 13.53
N ALA A 391 -3.32 -31.88 13.03
CA ALA A 391 -3.45 -32.23 11.62
C ALA A 391 -4.95 -32.27 11.27
N SER A 392 -5.37 -31.46 10.31
CA SER A 392 -6.70 -31.55 9.71
C SER A 392 -6.81 -32.87 8.99
N ARG A 393 -7.74 -33.72 9.41
CA ARG A 393 -8.18 -34.92 8.68
C ARG A 393 -9.05 -34.51 7.50
#